data_1e218275ff4de33d9160ebed5a24a7f4
#
_entry.id   1e218275ff4de33d9160ebed5a24a7f4
#
_cell.length_a   1.000
_cell.length_b   1.000
_cell.length_c   1.000
_cell.angle_alpha   90.00
_cell.angle_beta   90.00
_cell.angle_gamma   90.00
#
_symmetry.space_group_name_H-M   'P 1'
#
loop_
_entity.id
_entity.type
_entity.pdbx_description
1 polymer ?
#
loop_
_entity_poly.entity_id
_entity_poly.type
_entity_poly.pdbx_seq_one_letter_code
_entity_poly.pdbx_strand_id
1 'polypeptide(L)'
;MSRSGRPVRGWRGQSARVFVYLTLTVAGLVVLIPFLFALSGSLKTAEDVFTYPPRVLPHVPATVTVEGEELPVFVVPLPTGGTAELARVENGTSLREFRKVDDPDFILVSPRDLLEPNGTTVVVDGEEKDVYLVVLEGEQVEVYDNRSRIGGTYVDPADPTAPPVFAVPADVVAVEEIDFQTGNYEKVLNLNGFDRALTNTVLITILVVVGQVLTSILGGYAFARLRFRGRDKIFLFYLGSIMIPFVVLIIPLYRLMVEIGWVNDLVSLVIPFVFTAYGTFLMRQFFVTIPKELEEAAILDGASRWTTLWKVFVPLSIPAIATLTTFSFLYAWNSFVWPLIVIDSGNQENSVLALTLATLGGRAADNPNLVLAGVMLAMIPPITVFLLAQRYFVENVASSGIKG
;
A
#
# COMPACT_ATOMS: atom_id res chain seq x y z
N MET A 1 -29.37 -42.12 34.76
CA MET A 1 -29.54 -40.80 35.37
C MET A 1 -28.78 -39.80 34.52
N SER A 2 -29.50 -39.15 33.61
CA SER A 2 -29.00 -38.17 32.65
C SER A 2 -28.92 -36.78 33.33
N ARG A 3 -27.72 -36.23 33.49
CA ARG A 3 -27.56 -34.81 33.83
C ARG A 3 -27.40 -34.00 32.53
N SER A 4 -28.50 -33.49 32.05
CA SER A 4 -28.51 -32.47 31.01
C SER A 4 -27.89 -31.16 31.57
N GLY A 5 -26.66 -30.87 31.18
CA GLY A 5 -26.00 -29.61 31.48
C GLY A 5 -26.74 -28.48 30.73
N ARG A 6 -27.60 -27.73 31.46
CA ARG A 6 -28.18 -26.47 30.95
C ARG A 6 -27.09 -25.47 30.68
N PRO A 7 -27.06 -24.79 29.51
CA PRO A 7 -26.12 -23.70 29.27
C PRO A 7 -26.38 -22.58 30.30
N VAL A 8 -25.36 -22.20 31.01
CA VAL A 8 -25.37 -21.07 31.96
C VAL A 8 -25.62 -19.79 31.15
N ARG A 9 -26.91 -19.45 31.02
CA ARG A 9 -27.42 -18.22 30.40
C ARG A 9 -27.45 -17.11 31.46
N GLY A 10 -26.29 -16.81 32.06
CA GLY A 10 -26.13 -15.76 33.04
C GLY A 10 -25.52 -14.50 32.47
N TRP A 11 -25.81 -13.35 33.03
CA TRP A 11 -25.29 -12.02 32.64
C TRP A 11 -23.78 -11.99 32.48
N ARG A 12 -23.05 -12.77 33.27
CA ARG A 12 -21.56 -12.98 33.14
C ARG A 12 -21.15 -13.61 31.81
N GLY A 13 -21.96 -14.46 31.22
CA GLY A 13 -21.67 -15.04 29.90
C GLY A 13 -21.95 -14.08 28.74
N GLN A 14 -22.88 -13.16 28.89
CA GLN A 14 -23.17 -12.14 27.89
C GLN A 14 -22.12 -11.03 27.92
N SER A 15 -21.73 -10.55 29.11
CA SER A 15 -20.66 -9.54 29.25
C SER A 15 -19.31 -10.03 28.75
N ALA A 16 -18.97 -11.30 29.01
CA ALA A 16 -17.75 -11.90 28.45
C ALA A 16 -17.77 -11.97 26.91
N ARG A 17 -18.90 -12.32 26.30
CA ARG A 17 -19.06 -12.28 24.84
C ARG A 17 -18.92 -10.88 24.28
N VAL A 18 -19.61 -9.91 24.86
CA VAL A 18 -19.52 -8.50 24.46
C VAL A 18 -18.08 -8.02 24.53
N PHE A 19 -17.38 -8.32 25.62
CA PHE A 19 -15.95 -7.98 25.76
C PHE A 19 -15.09 -8.61 24.67
N VAL A 20 -15.26 -9.91 24.39
CA VAL A 20 -14.51 -10.62 23.34
C VAL A 20 -14.80 -9.99 21.96
N TYR A 21 -16.08 -9.75 21.63
CA TYR A 21 -16.42 -9.12 20.34
C TYR A 21 -15.86 -7.70 20.23
N LEU A 22 -15.96 -6.90 21.31
CA LEU A 22 -15.39 -5.56 21.34
C LEU A 22 -13.87 -5.60 21.10
N THR A 23 -13.16 -6.48 21.81
CA THR A 23 -11.70 -6.63 21.66
C THR A 23 -11.33 -7.05 20.24
N LEU A 24 -12.04 -8.04 19.67
CA LEU A 24 -11.79 -8.49 18.29
C LEU A 24 -12.11 -7.41 17.27
N THR A 25 -13.19 -6.63 17.48
CA THR A 25 -13.54 -5.51 16.60
C THR A 25 -12.48 -4.42 16.65
N VAL A 26 -12.05 -4.02 17.86
CA VAL A 26 -11.00 -3.01 18.03
C VAL A 26 -9.70 -3.49 17.40
N ALA A 27 -9.27 -4.73 17.68
CA ALA A 27 -8.08 -5.30 17.06
C ALA A 27 -8.19 -5.35 15.52
N GLY A 28 -9.36 -5.73 15.00
CA GLY A 28 -9.63 -5.73 13.55
C GLY A 28 -9.54 -4.33 12.94
N LEU A 29 -10.14 -3.33 13.60
CA LEU A 29 -10.07 -1.94 13.13
C LEU A 29 -8.63 -1.42 13.12
N VAL A 30 -7.85 -1.68 14.18
CA VAL A 30 -6.42 -1.28 14.23
C VAL A 30 -5.62 -1.89 13.08
N VAL A 31 -5.84 -3.17 12.77
CA VAL A 31 -5.19 -3.86 11.65
C VAL A 31 -5.63 -3.29 10.29
N LEU A 32 -6.88 -2.81 10.17
CA LEU A 32 -7.40 -2.22 8.94
C LEU A 32 -6.88 -0.81 8.65
N ILE A 33 -6.45 -0.06 9.67
CA ILE A 33 -5.97 1.34 9.49
C ILE A 33 -4.89 1.47 8.40
N PRO A 34 -3.79 0.70 8.39
CA PRO A 34 -2.76 0.82 7.34
C PRO A 34 -3.31 0.54 5.94
N PHE A 35 -4.26 -0.40 5.81
CA PHE A 35 -4.91 -0.71 4.54
C PHE A 35 -5.79 0.43 4.04
N LEU A 36 -6.60 0.99 4.93
CA LEU A 36 -7.46 2.13 4.60
C LEU A 36 -6.62 3.35 4.24
N PHE A 37 -5.51 3.57 4.94
CA PHE A 37 -4.55 4.63 4.62
C PHE A 37 -3.93 4.41 3.23
N ALA A 38 -3.46 3.21 2.93
CA ALA A 38 -2.88 2.88 1.64
C ALA A 38 -3.91 3.01 0.50
N LEU A 39 -5.14 2.53 0.72
CA LEU A 39 -6.24 2.65 -0.25
C LEU A 39 -6.62 4.13 -0.47
N SER A 40 -6.80 4.89 0.60
CA SER A 40 -7.10 6.32 0.52
C SER A 40 -5.97 7.06 -0.23
N GLY A 41 -4.72 6.86 0.19
CA GLY A 41 -3.57 7.55 -0.40
C GLY A 41 -3.31 7.16 -1.86
N SER A 42 -3.66 5.94 -2.28
CA SER A 42 -3.54 5.51 -3.68
C SER A 42 -4.49 6.25 -4.63
N LEU A 43 -5.56 6.82 -4.09
CA LEU A 43 -6.59 7.57 -4.83
C LEU A 43 -6.42 9.09 -4.71
N LYS A 44 -5.32 9.57 -4.13
CA LYS A 44 -4.99 10.97 -3.91
C LYS A 44 -3.97 11.49 -4.91
N THR A 45 -3.83 12.82 -4.97
CA THR A 45 -2.66 13.47 -5.58
C THR A 45 -1.45 13.32 -4.67
N ALA A 46 -0.23 13.54 -5.18
CA ALA A 46 0.99 13.44 -4.37
C ALA A 46 0.97 14.43 -3.18
N GLU A 47 0.44 15.62 -3.40
CA GLU A 47 0.35 16.69 -2.40
C GLU A 47 -0.65 16.35 -1.29
N ASP A 48 -1.82 15.76 -1.63
CA ASP A 48 -2.87 15.44 -0.66
C ASP A 48 -2.51 14.26 0.26
N VAL A 49 -1.58 13.37 -0.14
CA VAL A 49 -1.18 12.22 0.70
C VAL A 49 -0.58 12.67 2.03
N PHE A 50 0.22 13.75 2.05
CA PHE A 50 0.90 14.25 3.24
C PHE A 50 0.24 15.47 3.87
N THR A 51 -0.97 15.83 3.48
CA THR A 51 -1.72 16.93 4.09
C THR A 51 -1.96 16.67 5.58
N TYR A 52 -1.75 17.68 6.40
CA TYR A 52 -2.03 17.61 7.84
C TYR A 52 -3.17 18.55 8.22
N PRO A 53 -4.19 18.11 8.96
CA PRO A 53 -4.41 16.76 9.48
C PRO A 53 -4.72 15.74 8.35
N PRO A 54 -4.37 14.43 8.53
CA PRO A 54 -4.60 13.41 7.54
C PRO A 54 -6.10 13.29 7.19
N ARG A 55 -6.43 13.36 5.92
CA ARG A 55 -7.80 13.22 5.41
C ARG A 55 -8.04 11.80 4.89
N VAL A 56 -9.25 11.30 5.04
CA VAL A 56 -9.62 9.96 4.54
C VAL A 56 -9.99 10.03 3.05
N LEU A 57 -10.75 11.05 2.66
CA LEU A 57 -11.17 11.24 1.27
C LEU A 57 -10.12 12.04 0.49
N PRO A 58 -9.94 11.75 -0.81
CA PRO A 58 -9.06 12.53 -1.67
C PRO A 58 -9.67 13.90 -1.96
N HIS A 59 -8.87 14.93 -1.83
CA HIS A 59 -9.26 16.31 -2.13
C HIS A 59 -8.31 16.89 -3.18
N VAL A 60 -8.88 17.61 -4.10
CA VAL A 60 -8.16 18.40 -5.09
C VAL A 60 -8.68 19.84 -5.04
N PRO A 61 -7.86 20.84 -5.36
CA PRO A 61 -8.38 22.20 -5.56
C PRO A 61 -9.44 22.17 -6.65
N ALA A 62 -10.61 22.74 -6.37
CA ALA A 62 -11.63 22.96 -7.38
C ALA A 62 -11.05 23.85 -8.49
N THR A 63 -11.35 23.55 -9.74
CA THR A 63 -10.87 24.32 -10.88
C THR A 63 -12.03 24.96 -11.62
N VAL A 64 -11.75 26.12 -12.24
CA VAL A 64 -12.68 26.84 -13.11
C VAL A 64 -11.95 27.22 -14.38
N THR A 65 -12.67 27.17 -15.51
CA THR A 65 -12.11 27.61 -16.80
C THR A 65 -12.23 29.11 -16.94
N VAL A 66 -11.10 29.82 -17.01
CA VAL A 66 -11.02 31.25 -17.28
C VAL A 66 -10.20 31.43 -18.55
N GLU A 67 -10.78 32.11 -19.57
CA GLU A 67 -10.12 32.33 -20.86
C GLU A 67 -9.56 31.10 -21.58
N GLY A 68 -10.10 29.90 -21.27
CA GLY A 68 -9.65 28.62 -21.85
C GLY A 68 -8.58 27.88 -21.04
N GLU A 69 -8.15 28.41 -19.90
CA GLU A 69 -7.25 27.77 -18.98
C GLU A 69 -8.01 27.29 -17.72
N GLU A 70 -7.68 26.09 -17.23
CA GLU A 70 -8.18 25.58 -15.94
C GLU A 70 -7.36 26.14 -14.79
N LEU A 71 -7.97 27.00 -13.98
CA LEU A 71 -7.33 27.66 -12.85
C LEU A 71 -7.92 27.19 -11.53
N PRO A 72 -7.09 27.01 -10.48
CA PRO A 72 -7.56 26.61 -9.17
C PRO A 72 -8.27 27.76 -8.44
N VAL A 73 -9.37 27.44 -7.77
CA VAL A 73 -10.24 28.38 -7.05
C VAL A 73 -9.85 28.46 -5.57
N PHE A 74 -9.82 29.68 -5.05
CA PHE A 74 -9.52 29.97 -3.65
C PHE A 74 -10.55 30.91 -3.06
N VAL A 75 -10.85 30.75 -1.78
CA VAL A 75 -11.52 31.76 -0.96
C VAL A 75 -10.49 32.79 -0.57
N VAL A 76 -10.61 33.99 -1.10
CA VAL A 76 -9.65 35.08 -0.94
C VAL A 76 -10.31 36.21 -0.13
N PRO A 77 -9.64 36.76 0.90
CA PRO A 77 -10.15 37.93 1.60
C PRO A 77 -10.09 39.16 0.68
N LEU A 78 -11.17 39.94 0.66
CA LEU A 78 -11.24 41.16 -0.10
C LEU A 78 -10.77 42.36 0.73
N PRO A 79 -10.09 43.34 0.13
CA PRO A 79 -9.65 44.56 0.81
C PRO A 79 -10.80 45.39 1.42
N THR A 80 -12.00 45.25 0.89
CA THR A 80 -13.22 45.92 1.34
C THR A 80 -13.93 45.17 2.49
N GLY A 81 -13.41 44.03 2.91
CA GLY A 81 -14.00 43.13 3.89
C GLY A 81 -14.80 42.00 3.23
N GLY A 82 -14.93 40.90 3.96
CA GLY A 82 -15.53 39.67 3.44
C GLY A 82 -14.55 38.81 2.64
N THR A 83 -15.08 37.78 1.96
CA THR A 83 -14.31 36.82 1.15
C THR A 83 -15.02 36.56 -0.17
N ALA A 84 -14.28 36.26 -1.22
CA ALA A 84 -14.81 35.83 -2.50
C ALA A 84 -14.08 34.56 -3.01
N GLU A 85 -14.79 33.77 -3.81
CA GLU A 85 -14.16 32.64 -4.52
C GLU A 85 -13.55 33.15 -5.82
N LEU A 86 -12.23 33.15 -5.90
CA LEU A 86 -11.47 33.71 -7.01
C LEU A 86 -10.53 32.65 -7.61
N ALA A 87 -10.32 32.73 -8.92
CA ALA A 87 -9.37 31.88 -9.62
C ALA A 87 -7.95 32.44 -9.52
N ARG A 88 -6.96 31.61 -9.20
CA ARG A 88 -5.56 32.03 -9.13
C ARG A 88 -4.91 31.96 -10.50
N VAL A 89 -4.56 33.13 -11.05
CA VAL A 89 -3.90 33.26 -12.36
C VAL A 89 -2.38 33.13 -12.23
N GLU A 90 -1.79 33.71 -11.19
CA GLU A 90 -0.34 33.70 -10.99
C GLU A 90 0.02 33.41 -9.54
N ASN A 91 1.12 32.68 -9.34
CA ASN A 91 1.68 32.37 -8.03
C ASN A 91 3.13 32.88 -7.97
N GLY A 92 3.55 33.36 -6.80
CA GLY A 92 4.91 33.86 -6.64
C GLY A 92 5.06 35.34 -7.01
N THR A 93 3.96 36.07 -7.17
CA THR A 93 3.98 37.53 -7.42
C THR A 93 4.63 38.27 -6.28
N SER A 94 5.55 39.18 -6.59
CA SER A 94 6.19 40.06 -5.60
C SER A 94 5.20 41.13 -5.15
N LEU A 95 4.79 41.05 -3.91
CA LEU A 95 3.79 41.92 -3.31
C LEU A 95 4.41 42.76 -2.18
N ARG A 96 3.74 43.87 -1.86
CA ARG A 96 3.99 44.68 -0.66
C ARG A 96 2.76 44.67 0.24
N GLU A 97 3.01 44.62 1.52
CA GLU A 97 2.00 44.82 2.55
C GLU A 97 1.95 46.29 2.87
N PHE A 98 0.83 46.93 2.57
CA PHE A 98 0.57 48.34 2.92
C PHE A 98 -0.36 48.43 4.12
N ARG A 99 -0.18 49.43 4.96
CA ARG A 99 -1.02 49.70 6.11
C ARG A 99 -1.59 51.12 6.00
N LYS A 100 -2.84 51.27 6.44
CA LYS A 100 -3.50 52.58 6.46
C LYS A 100 -2.82 53.48 7.49
N VAL A 101 -2.63 54.75 7.16
CA VAL A 101 -1.98 55.72 8.05
C VAL A 101 -2.77 55.95 9.35
N ASP A 102 -4.11 56.01 9.22
CA ASP A 102 -5.04 56.23 10.34
C ASP A 102 -5.45 54.96 11.07
N ASP A 103 -5.29 53.77 10.44
CA ASP A 103 -5.67 52.49 10.96
C ASP A 103 -4.62 51.41 10.64
N PRO A 104 -3.59 51.23 11.47
CA PRO A 104 -2.51 50.27 11.22
C PRO A 104 -2.95 48.80 11.20
N ASP A 105 -4.14 48.49 11.67
CA ASP A 105 -4.71 47.10 11.62
C ASP A 105 -5.28 46.78 10.26
N PHE A 106 -5.60 47.82 9.46
CA PHE A 106 -6.00 47.62 8.06
C PHE A 106 -4.78 47.25 7.21
N ILE A 107 -4.86 46.12 6.53
CA ILE A 107 -3.80 45.57 5.67
C ILE A 107 -4.30 45.47 4.23
N LEU A 108 -3.53 46.10 3.32
CA LEU A 108 -3.69 45.94 1.87
C LEU A 108 -2.45 45.24 1.31
N VAL A 109 -2.64 44.25 0.45
CA VAL A 109 -1.54 43.57 -0.24
C VAL A 109 -1.67 43.87 -1.74
N SER A 110 -0.61 44.43 -2.33
CA SER A 110 -0.60 44.83 -3.76
C SER A 110 0.83 44.85 -4.31
N PRO A 111 1.05 44.66 -5.62
CA PRO A 111 2.30 45.04 -6.28
C PRO A 111 2.58 46.53 -6.09
N ARG A 112 3.85 46.87 -5.85
CA ARG A 112 4.26 48.26 -5.58
C ARG A 112 4.02 49.21 -6.79
N ASP A 113 4.17 48.67 -7.97
CA ASP A 113 4.05 49.40 -9.25
C ASP A 113 2.60 49.79 -9.63
N LEU A 114 1.63 49.19 -8.92
CA LEU A 114 0.21 49.57 -9.09
C LEU A 114 -0.21 50.77 -8.23
N LEU A 115 0.65 51.26 -7.34
CA LEU A 115 0.37 52.35 -6.41
C LEU A 115 1.23 53.58 -6.73
N GLU A 116 0.62 54.77 -6.79
CA GLU A 116 1.33 56.00 -7.01
C GLU A 116 1.74 56.64 -5.67
N PRO A 117 3.00 57.00 -5.50
CA PRO A 117 3.44 57.71 -4.31
C PRO A 117 2.82 59.09 -4.23
N ASN A 118 2.29 59.44 -3.02
CA ASN A 118 1.69 60.76 -2.75
C ASN A 118 2.74 61.90 -2.60
N GLY A 119 4.02 61.57 -2.55
CA GLY A 119 5.10 62.51 -2.29
C GLY A 119 5.19 62.98 -0.86
N THR A 120 4.44 62.38 0.08
CA THR A 120 4.53 62.57 1.53
C THR A 120 5.15 61.37 2.20
N THR A 121 5.73 61.57 3.39
CA THR A 121 6.27 60.52 4.23
C THR A 121 5.55 60.47 5.59
N VAL A 122 5.48 59.28 6.18
CA VAL A 122 5.00 59.08 7.55
C VAL A 122 6.10 58.40 8.36
N VAL A 123 6.25 58.80 9.62
CA VAL A 123 7.24 58.18 10.54
C VAL A 123 6.53 57.05 11.30
N VAL A 124 6.98 55.81 11.06
CA VAL A 124 6.49 54.61 11.73
C VAL A 124 7.67 53.87 12.32
N ASP A 125 7.61 53.57 13.61
CA ASP A 125 8.68 52.90 14.38
C ASP A 125 10.06 53.59 14.25
N GLY A 126 10.07 54.93 14.04
CA GLY A 126 11.31 55.74 13.91
C GLY A 126 11.91 55.74 12.49
N GLU A 127 11.25 55.12 11.49
CA GLU A 127 11.64 55.15 10.10
C GLU A 127 10.67 55.99 9.28
N GLU A 128 11.20 56.82 8.33
CA GLU A 128 10.39 57.52 7.34
C GLU A 128 9.96 56.52 6.24
N LYS A 129 8.64 56.41 6.01
CA LYS A 129 8.06 55.58 4.99
C LYS A 129 7.26 56.39 4.00
N ASP A 130 7.38 56.07 2.70
CA ASP A 130 6.61 56.71 1.64
C ASP A 130 5.13 56.39 1.80
N VAL A 131 4.29 57.41 1.58
CA VAL A 131 2.84 57.30 1.59
C VAL A 131 2.34 57.17 0.13
N TYR A 132 1.40 56.26 -0.07
CA TYR A 132 0.75 55.96 -1.31
C TYR A 132 -0.75 56.24 -1.22
N LEU A 133 -1.37 56.65 -2.35
CA LEU A 133 -2.80 56.86 -2.44
C LEU A 133 -3.44 55.65 -3.10
N VAL A 134 -4.46 55.09 -2.46
CA VAL A 134 -5.27 53.98 -2.95
C VAL A 134 -6.73 54.38 -2.94
N VAL A 135 -7.46 54.06 -4.00
CA VAL A 135 -8.90 54.26 -4.06
C VAL A 135 -9.58 52.96 -3.60
N LEU A 136 -10.24 53.01 -2.46
CA LEU A 136 -11.04 51.89 -1.91
C LEU A 136 -12.49 52.36 -1.80
N GLU A 137 -13.41 51.65 -2.44
CA GLU A 137 -14.86 51.98 -2.46
C GLU A 137 -15.19 53.44 -2.88
N GLY A 138 -14.30 54.02 -3.69
CA GLY A 138 -14.50 55.41 -4.18
C GLY A 138 -13.91 56.48 -3.24
N GLU A 139 -13.34 56.08 -2.09
CA GLU A 139 -12.61 56.99 -1.20
C GLU A 139 -11.10 56.86 -1.40
N GLN A 140 -10.39 58.00 -1.34
CA GLN A 140 -8.93 57.99 -1.38
C GLN A 140 -8.42 57.70 0.02
N VAL A 141 -7.61 56.67 0.15
CA VAL A 141 -7.03 56.22 1.40
C VAL A 141 -5.51 56.32 1.32
N GLU A 142 -4.90 56.89 2.38
CA GLU A 142 -3.45 56.98 2.49
C GLU A 142 -2.91 55.70 3.16
N VAL A 143 -1.95 55.04 2.48
CA VAL A 143 -1.31 53.82 3.01
C VAL A 143 0.22 53.98 2.93
N TYR A 144 0.94 53.32 3.82
CA TYR A 144 2.41 53.29 3.80
C TYR A 144 2.92 51.86 3.58
N ASP A 145 4.09 51.73 2.92
CA ASP A 145 4.76 50.45 2.65
C ASP A 145 5.35 49.89 3.96
N ASN A 146 4.88 48.71 4.35
CA ASN A 146 5.32 48.05 5.59
C ASN A 146 6.41 47.00 5.33
N ARG A 147 6.15 46.00 4.50
CA ARG A 147 7.09 44.91 4.22
C ARG A 147 6.82 44.20 2.89
N SER A 148 7.86 43.54 2.38
CA SER A 148 7.76 42.68 1.20
C SER A 148 7.07 41.34 1.53
N ARG A 149 6.26 40.86 0.60
CA ARG A 149 5.55 39.58 0.64
C ARG A 149 5.66 38.87 -0.71
N ILE A 150 5.48 37.56 -0.70
CA ILE A 150 5.24 36.77 -1.92
C ILE A 150 3.81 36.26 -1.84
N GLY A 151 3.05 36.47 -2.88
CA GLY A 151 1.64 36.07 -2.94
C GLY A 151 1.21 35.58 -4.29
N GLY A 152 -0.09 35.64 -4.53
CA GLY A 152 -0.70 35.28 -5.80
C GLY A 152 -1.64 36.37 -6.32
N THR A 153 -1.90 36.33 -7.61
CA THR A 153 -2.87 37.15 -8.32
C THR A 153 -4.12 36.35 -8.56
N TYR A 154 -5.27 36.89 -8.17
CA TYR A 154 -6.57 36.24 -8.23
C TYR A 154 -7.55 37.07 -9.03
N VAL A 155 -8.38 36.42 -9.86
CA VAL A 155 -9.40 37.07 -10.70
C VAL A 155 -10.77 36.45 -10.44
N ASP A 156 -11.81 37.26 -10.67
CA ASP A 156 -13.18 36.74 -10.57
C ASP A 156 -13.47 35.89 -11.82
N PRO A 157 -13.82 34.59 -11.66
CA PRO A 157 -14.15 33.75 -12.80
C PRO A 157 -15.38 34.25 -13.60
N ALA A 158 -16.30 34.96 -12.93
CA ALA A 158 -17.50 35.50 -13.56
C ALA A 158 -17.23 36.80 -14.36
N ASP A 159 -16.20 37.55 -13.93
CA ASP A 159 -15.77 38.78 -14.63
C ASP A 159 -14.23 38.89 -14.63
N PRO A 160 -13.56 38.19 -15.56
CA PRO A 160 -12.09 38.22 -15.64
C PRO A 160 -11.49 39.58 -15.96
N THR A 161 -12.32 40.55 -16.38
CA THR A 161 -11.91 41.94 -16.69
C THR A 161 -11.90 42.85 -15.47
N ALA A 162 -12.47 42.38 -14.35
CA ALA A 162 -12.43 43.11 -13.09
C ALA A 162 -10.98 43.25 -12.57
N PRO A 163 -10.67 44.27 -11.76
CA PRO A 163 -9.33 44.42 -11.18
C PRO A 163 -8.91 43.17 -10.38
N PRO A 164 -7.69 42.65 -10.59
CA PRO A 164 -7.23 41.48 -9.87
C PRO A 164 -7.09 41.75 -8.37
N VAL A 165 -7.33 40.75 -7.56
CA VAL A 165 -7.11 40.77 -6.11
C VAL A 165 -5.77 40.10 -5.81
N PHE A 166 -5.01 40.67 -4.90
CA PHE A 166 -3.72 40.14 -4.47
C PHE A 166 -3.82 39.66 -3.03
N ALA A 167 -3.32 38.44 -2.77
CA ALA A 167 -3.33 37.89 -1.44
C ALA A 167 -2.08 37.02 -1.20
N VAL A 168 -1.68 36.90 0.08
CA VAL A 168 -0.59 36.01 0.48
C VAL A 168 -1.14 34.59 0.74
N PRO A 169 -0.33 33.53 0.53
CA PRO A 169 -0.79 32.15 0.70
C PRO A 169 -1.36 31.81 2.10
N ALA A 170 -0.94 32.55 3.13
CA ALA A 170 -1.43 32.32 4.49
C ALA A 170 -2.88 32.78 4.70
N ASP A 171 -3.39 33.67 3.87
CA ASP A 171 -4.71 34.30 4.02
C ASP A 171 -5.77 33.69 3.09
N VAL A 172 -5.37 32.79 2.19
CA VAL A 172 -6.28 32.15 1.24
C VAL A 172 -6.50 30.68 1.56
N VAL A 173 -7.71 30.22 1.32
CA VAL A 173 -8.08 28.81 1.51
C VAL A 173 -8.50 28.24 0.16
N ALA A 174 -7.90 27.16 -0.29
CA ALA A 174 -8.33 26.49 -1.52
C ALA A 174 -9.77 25.99 -1.37
N VAL A 175 -10.59 26.23 -2.39
CA VAL A 175 -11.87 25.54 -2.54
C VAL A 175 -11.55 24.14 -2.99
N GLU A 176 -11.97 23.15 -2.23
CA GLU A 176 -11.59 21.75 -2.46
C GLU A 176 -12.81 20.92 -2.85
N GLU A 177 -12.61 20.01 -3.77
CA GLU A 177 -13.60 19.02 -4.17
C GLU A 177 -13.05 17.60 -4.00
N ILE A 178 -13.95 16.62 -3.89
CA ILE A 178 -13.58 15.21 -3.77
C ILE A 178 -13.40 14.66 -5.18
N ASP A 179 -12.14 14.29 -5.52
CA ASP A 179 -11.82 13.62 -6.78
C ASP A 179 -10.91 12.43 -6.58
N PHE A 180 -11.37 11.26 -7.06
CA PHE A 180 -10.66 10.01 -6.93
C PHE A 180 -9.68 9.81 -8.08
N GLN A 181 -8.39 9.91 -7.79
CA GLN A 181 -7.29 9.78 -8.75
C GLN A 181 -7.06 8.32 -9.19
N THR A 182 -8.08 7.71 -9.81
CA THR A 182 -8.00 6.31 -10.31
C THR A 182 -6.93 6.11 -11.38
N GLY A 183 -6.55 7.18 -12.10
CA GLY A 183 -5.45 7.19 -13.06
C GLY A 183 -4.07 6.85 -12.45
N ASN A 184 -3.91 6.91 -11.12
CA ASN A 184 -2.68 6.49 -10.46
C ASN A 184 -2.36 5.02 -10.71
N TYR A 185 -3.36 4.15 -10.80
CA TYR A 185 -3.18 2.73 -11.08
C TYR A 185 -2.67 2.48 -12.49
N GLU A 186 -3.22 3.21 -13.48
CA GLU A 186 -2.75 3.14 -14.86
C GLU A 186 -1.32 3.68 -14.99
N LYS A 187 -1.02 4.81 -14.32
CA LYS A 187 0.33 5.36 -14.29
C LYS A 187 1.33 4.34 -13.72
N VAL A 188 1.00 3.65 -12.63
CA VAL A 188 1.87 2.64 -12.02
C VAL A 188 2.09 1.46 -12.95
N LEU A 189 1.04 0.92 -13.58
CA LEU A 189 1.14 -0.19 -14.51
C LEU A 189 2.04 0.14 -15.71
N ASN A 190 2.04 1.39 -16.15
CA ASN A 190 2.86 1.88 -17.25
C ASN A 190 4.26 2.37 -16.81
N LEU A 191 4.56 2.39 -15.50
CA LEU A 191 5.89 2.74 -15.01
C LEU A 191 6.89 1.62 -15.29
N ASN A 192 7.96 1.98 -15.96
CA ASN A 192 9.25 1.26 -16.13
C ASN A 192 9.25 -0.23 -15.76
N GLY A 193 8.49 -1.07 -16.49
CA GLY A 193 8.50 -2.52 -16.32
C GLY A 193 7.73 -3.05 -15.10
N PHE A 194 6.81 -2.27 -14.50
CA PHE A 194 5.96 -2.74 -13.40
C PHE A 194 5.05 -3.89 -13.83
N ASP A 195 4.44 -3.79 -15.00
CA ASP A 195 3.63 -4.82 -15.64
C ASP A 195 4.40 -6.14 -15.83
N ARG A 196 5.65 -6.04 -16.30
CA ARG A 196 6.55 -7.18 -16.47
C ARG A 196 6.98 -7.77 -15.12
N ALA A 197 7.34 -6.92 -14.15
CA ALA A 197 7.69 -7.37 -12.81
C ALA A 197 6.53 -8.09 -12.11
N LEU A 198 5.30 -7.62 -12.29
CA LEU A 198 4.09 -8.29 -11.82
C LEU A 198 3.91 -9.65 -12.50
N THR A 199 4.03 -9.71 -13.82
CA THR A 199 3.93 -10.95 -14.61
C THR A 199 5.00 -11.97 -14.19
N ASN A 200 6.26 -11.54 -14.04
CA ASN A 200 7.36 -12.38 -13.57
C ASN A 200 7.06 -12.95 -12.18
N THR A 201 6.59 -12.10 -11.25
CA THR A 201 6.26 -12.54 -9.90
C THR A 201 5.12 -13.56 -9.89
N VAL A 202 4.08 -13.37 -10.69
CA VAL A 202 3.01 -14.36 -10.86
C VAL A 202 3.55 -15.67 -11.39
N LEU A 203 4.36 -15.64 -12.46
CA LEU A 203 4.96 -16.83 -13.06
C LEU A 203 5.85 -17.59 -12.07
N ILE A 204 6.78 -16.89 -11.41
CA ILE A 204 7.68 -17.48 -10.40
C ILE A 204 6.87 -18.10 -9.27
N THR A 205 5.87 -17.36 -8.76
CA THR A 205 5.02 -17.85 -7.67
C THR A 205 4.30 -19.12 -8.05
N ILE A 206 3.69 -19.19 -9.25
CA ILE A 206 3.02 -20.40 -9.73
C ILE A 206 4.00 -21.56 -9.83
N LEU A 207 5.16 -21.36 -10.44
CA LEU A 207 6.16 -22.41 -10.61
C LEU A 207 6.71 -22.93 -9.27
N VAL A 208 7.01 -22.04 -8.34
CA VAL A 208 7.47 -22.41 -6.99
C VAL A 208 6.38 -23.16 -6.23
N VAL A 209 5.15 -22.66 -6.25
CA VAL A 209 4.01 -23.31 -5.59
C VAL A 209 3.77 -24.71 -6.14
N VAL A 210 3.67 -24.85 -7.45
CA VAL A 210 3.46 -26.17 -8.10
C VAL A 210 4.61 -27.10 -7.76
N GLY A 211 5.87 -26.63 -7.86
CA GLY A 211 7.04 -27.41 -7.51
C GLY A 211 7.05 -27.85 -6.05
N GLN A 212 6.80 -26.93 -5.11
CA GLN A 212 6.75 -27.24 -3.67
C GLN A 212 5.62 -28.21 -3.32
N VAL A 213 4.43 -28.02 -3.88
CA VAL A 213 3.29 -28.92 -3.63
C VAL A 213 3.57 -30.32 -4.16
N LEU A 214 4.05 -30.43 -5.39
CA LEU A 214 4.36 -31.73 -6.00
C LEU A 214 5.46 -32.46 -5.25
N THR A 215 6.58 -31.80 -4.98
CA THR A 215 7.72 -32.41 -4.25
C THR A 215 7.34 -32.79 -2.83
N SER A 216 6.49 -31.98 -2.16
CA SER A 216 6.00 -32.27 -0.81
C SER A 216 5.03 -33.43 -0.76
N ILE A 217 4.14 -33.58 -1.75
CA ILE A 217 3.25 -34.74 -1.88
C ILE A 217 4.08 -36.01 -2.08
N LEU A 218 5.03 -36.00 -3.01
CA LEU A 218 5.89 -37.16 -3.29
C LEU A 218 6.77 -37.53 -2.10
N GLY A 219 7.47 -36.55 -1.52
CA GLY A 219 8.31 -36.75 -0.33
C GLY A 219 7.50 -37.15 0.90
N GLY A 220 6.37 -36.48 1.16
CA GLY A 220 5.46 -36.81 2.24
C GLY A 220 4.94 -38.23 2.16
N TYR A 221 4.52 -38.68 0.98
CA TYR A 221 4.07 -40.04 0.73
C TYR A 221 5.19 -41.07 0.91
N ALA A 222 6.37 -40.80 0.36
CA ALA A 222 7.53 -41.68 0.49
C ALA A 222 7.90 -41.88 1.97
N PHE A 223 7.99 -40.81 2.75
CA PHE A 223 8.32 -40.87 4.16
C PHE A 223 7.18 -41.37 5.07
N ALA A 224 5.93 -41.27 4.66
CA ALA A 224 4.76 -41.75 5.41
C ALA A 224 4.51 -43.25 5.19
N ARG A 225 4.56 -43.72 3.92
CA ARG A 225 3.99 -45.00 3.51
C ARG A 225 5.01 -45.99 2.93
N LEU A 226 6.07 -45.52 2.30
CA LEU A 226 7.04 -46.44 1.72
C LEU A 226 8.00 -46.97 2.80
N ARG A 227 8.40 -48.24 2.66
CA ARG A 227 9.39 -48.90 3.53
C ARG A 227 10.71 -48.94 2.79
N PHE A 228 11.70 -48.22 3.29
CA PHE A 228 13.07 -48.29 2.82
C PHE A 228 14.07 -48.10 3.97
N ARG A 229 15.30 -48.61 3.77
CA ARG A 229 16.35 -48.57 4.80
C ARG A 229 16.76 -47.12 5.07
N GLY A 230 16.75 -46.73 6.36
CA GLY A 230 17.18 -45.40 6.79
C GLY A 230 16.10 -44.30 6.69
N ARG A 231 14.84 -44.62 6.28
CA ARG A 231 13.73 -43.70 6.11
C ARG A 231 13.63 -42.62 7.18
N ASP A 232 13.56 -43.03 8.44
CA ASP A 232 13.33 -42.06 9.53
C ASP A 232 14.58 -41.23 9.84
N LYS A 233 15.80 -41.78 9.61
CA LYS A 233 17.05 -41.01 9.74
C LYS A 233 17.18 -39.96 8.62
N ILE A 234 16.88 -40.35 7.38
CA ILE A 234 16.90 -39.42 6.23
C ILE A 234 15.84 -38.34 6.42
N PHE A 235 14.66 -38.71 6.88
CA PHE A 235 13.59 -37.73 7.16
C PHE A 235 14.02 -36.73 8.26
N LEU A 236 14.63 -37.22 9.35
CA LEU A 236 15.10 -36.36 10.44
C LEU A 236 16.20 -35.39 9.94
N PHE A 237 17.16 -35.89 9.14
CA PHE A 237 18.20 -35.07 8.55
C PHE A 237 17.63 -34.02 7.63
N TYR A 238 16.67 -34.41 6.76
CA TYR A 238 15.97 -33.49 5.86
C TYR A 238 15.18 -32.42 6.63
N LEU A 239 14.49 -32.83 7.70
CA LEU A 239 13.79 -31.88 8.56
C LEU A 239 14.76 -30.94 9.29
N GLY A 240 15.94 -31.43 9.67
CA GLY A 240 16.99 -30.61 10.26
C GLY A 240 17.46 -29.46 9.39
N SER A 241 17.30 -29.57 8.06
CA SER A 241 17.67 -28.50 7.14
C SER A 241 16.85 -27.20 7.36
N ILE A 242 15.65 -27.28 7.95
CA ILE A 242 14.83 -26.09 8.31
C ILE A 242 15.53 -25.24 9.37
N MET A 243 16.36 -25.87 10.22
CA MET A 243 17.07 -25.15 11.28
C MET A 243 18.22 -24.27 10.77
N ILE A 244 18.62 -24.45 9.50
CA ILE A 244 19.66 -23.62 8.88
C ILE A 244 19.00 -22.32 8.42
N PRO A 245 19.37 -21.16 9.00
CA PRO A 245 18.81 -19.88 8.56
C PRO A 245 19.15 -19.60 7.10
N PHE A 246 18.17 -19.22 6.29
CA PHE A 246 18.37 -18.93 4.88
C PHE A 246 19.48 -17.87 4.65
N VAL A 247 19.59 -16.88 5.54
CA VAL A 247 20.64 -15.84 5.46
C VAL A 247 22.05 -16.41 5.42
N VAL A 248 22.31 -17.53 6.11
CA VAL A 248 23.63 -18.22 6.09
C VAL A 248 23.87 -18.86 4.72
N LEU A 249 22.83 -19.30 4.05
CA LEU A 249 22.90 -19.96 2.75
C LEU A 249 23.02 -19.00 1.56
N ILE A 250 22.78 -17.72 1.76
CA ILE A 250 22.75 -16.73 0.67
C ILE A 250 24.06 -16.72 -0.12
N ILE A 251 25.21 -16.61 0.56
CA ILE A 251 26.52 -16.53 -0.11
C ILE A 251 26.86 -17.81 -0.85
N PRO A 252 26.75 -19.01 -0.24
CA PRO A 252 26.99 -20.27 -0.95
C PRO A 252 26.04 -20.45 -2.16
N LEU A 253 24.77 -20.11 -1.99
CA LEU A 253 23.77 -20.25 -3.04
C LEU A 253 24.06 -19.27 -4.20
N TYR A 254 24.43 -18.03 -3.88
CA TYR A 254 24.81 -17.04 -4.91
C TYR A 254 26.03 -17.51 -5.71
N ARG A 255 27.05 -18.03 -5.04
CA ARG A 255 28.22 -18.61 -5.73
C ARG A 255 27.83 -19.75 -6.66
N LEU A 256 26.94 -20.63 -6.21
CA LEU A 256 26.40 -21.68 -7.08
C LEU A 256 25.71 -21.09 -8.31
N MET A 257 24.87 -20.03 -8.15
CA MET A 257 24.21 -19.37 -9.29
C MET A 257 25.22 -18.77 -10.26
N VAL A 258 26.34 -18.21 -9.76
CA VAL A 258 27.44 -17.72 -10.63
C VAL A 258 28.07 -18.86 -11.41
N GLU A 259 28.40 -19.98 -10.75
CA GLU A 259 29.07 -21.12 -11.40
C GLU A 259 28.21 -21.78 -12.48
N ILE A 260 26.87 -21.87 -12.26
CA ILE A 260 25.95 -22.47 -13.23
C ILE A 260 25.38 -21.47 -14.25
N GLY A 261 25.73 -20.17 -14.12
CA GLY A 261 25.31 -19.12 -15.05
C GLY A 261 23.84 -18.68 -14.87
N TRP A 262 23.28 -18.80 -13.67
CA TRP A 262 21.87 -18.44 -13.39
C TRP A 262 21.72 -17.08 -12.67
N VAL A 263 22.80 -16.32 -12.54
CA VAL A 263 22.70 -14.96 -12.03
C VAL A 263 21.95 -14.11 -13.04
N ASN A 264 21.06 -13.25 -12.55
CA ASN A 264 20.24 -12.37 -13.36
C ASN A 264 19.23 -13.10 -14.27
N ASP A 265 18.83 -14.32 -13.89
CA ASP A 265 17.85 -15.16 -14.59
C ASP A 265 16.71 -15.57 -13.62
N LEU A 266 15.46 -15.58 -14.11
CA LEU A 266 14.28 -15.98 -13.34
C LEU A 266 14.34 -17.43 -12.85
N VAL A 267 15.10 -18.30 -13.53
CA VAL A 267 15.32 -19.71 -13.12
C VAL A 267 15.94 -19.79 -11.72
N SER A 268 16.83 -18.84 -11.37
CA SER A 268 17.44 -18.74 -10.04
C SER A 268 16.44 -18.44 -8.93
N LEU A 269 15.28 -17.88 -9.27
CA LEU A 269 14.19 -17.59 -8.34
C LEU A 269 13.22 -18.76 -8.17
N VAL A 270 13.30 -19.77 -9.02
CA VAL A 270 12.39 -20.93 -9.02
C VAL A 270 13.06 -22.20 -8.52
N ILE A 271 14.10 -22.66 -9.21
CA ILE A 271 14.66 -24.02 -9.00
C ILE A 271 15.18 -24.26 -7.59
N PRO A 272 15.91 -23.35 -6.93
CA PRO A 272 16.38 -23.57 -5.56
C PRO A 272 15.24 -23.72 -4.55
N PHE A 273 14.05 -23.25 -4.87
CA PHE A 273 12.91 -23.14 -3.95
C PHE A 273 11.77 -24.13 -4.20
N VAL A 274 11.87 -25.00 -5.23
CA VAL A 274 10.84 -26.03 -5.51
C VAL A 274 10.81 -27.16 -4.48
N PHE A 275 11.83 -27.28 -3.63
CA PHE A 275 11.89 -28.25 -2.54
C PHE A 275 11.69 -27.57 -1.19
N THR A 276 10.81 -28.11 -0.37
CA THR A 276 10.58 -27.58 0.98
C THR A 276 10.48 -28.71 2.01
N ALA A 277 11.35 -28.67 3.00
CA ALA A 277 11.30 -29.64 4.09
C ALA A 277 10.04 -29.45 4.96
N TYR A 278 9.58 -28.20 5.13
CA TYR A 278 8.30 -27.89 5.80
C TYR A 278 7.11 -28.53 5.09
N GLY A 279 7.03 -28.36 3.77
CA GLY A 279 5.92 -28.94 2.99
C GLY A 279 5.91 -30.46 3.02
N THR A 280 7.09 -31.09 2.88
CA THR A 280 7.25 -32.55 3.02
C THR A 280 6.85 -33.03 4.41
N PHE A 281 7.22 -32.30 5.47
CA PHE A 281 6.80 -32.61 6.84
C PHE A 281 5.28 -32.52 6.99
N LEU A 282 4.67 -31.42 6.53
CA LEU A 282 3.23 -31.20 6.62
C LEU A 282 2.45 -32.34 5.92
N MET A 283 2.83 -32.67 4.69
CA MET A 283 2.19 -33.74 3.92
C MET A 283 2.41 -35.11 4.57
N ARG A 284 3.62 -35.40 5.08
CA ARG A 284 3.87 -36.65 5.80
C ARG A 284 2.98 -36.78 7.04
N GLN A 285 2.87 -35.70 7.85
CA GLN A 285 2.03 -35.73 9.05
C GLN A 285 0.58 -36.02 8.71
N PHE A 286 0.06 -35.41 7.65
CA PHE A 286 -1.29 -35.65 7.19
C PHE A 286 -1.45 -37.08 6.67
N PHE A 287 -0.57 -37.55 5.81
CA PHE A 287 -0.65 -38.90 5.24
C PHE A 287 -0.57 -40.00 6.31
N VAL A 288 0.14 -39.81 7.40
CA VAL A 288 0.20 -40.75 8.52
C VAL A 288 -1.16 -40.92 9.20
N THR A 289 -2.01 -39.90 9.21
CA THR A 289 -3.35 -39.97 9.83
C THR A 289 -4.39 -40.75 9.01
N ILE A 290 -4.14 -40.93 7.70
CA ILE A 290 -5.03 -41.70 6.84
C ILE A 290 -5.02 -43.18 7.24
N PRO A 291 -6.16 -43.86 7.44
CA PRO A 291 -6.24 -45.29 7.79
C PRO A 291 -5.48 -46.18 6.79
N LYS A 292 -4.75 -47.16 7.29
CA LYS A 292 -3.99 -48.10 6.45
C LYS A 292 -4.89 -49.00 5.62
N GLU A 293 -6.09 -49.26 6.09
CA GLU A 293 -7.11 -50.10 5.47
C GLU A 293 -7.50 -49.55 4.07
N LEU A 294 -7.48 -48.24 3.88
CA LEU A 294 -7.73 -47.64 2.58
C LEU A 294 -6.60 -47.91 1.58
N GLU A 295 -5.37 -47.93 2.02
CA GLU A 295 -4.20 -48.27 1.20
C GLU A 295 -4.22 -49.77 0.85
N GLU A 296 -4.52 -50.64 1.85
CA GLU A 296 -4.58 -52.08 1.69
C GLU A 296 -5.73 -52.48 0.72
N ALA A 297 -6.90 -51.87 0.87
CA ALA A 297 -8.03 -52.08 -0.06
C ALA A 297 -7.64 -51.70 -1.51
N ALA A 298 -7.02 -50.54 -1.72
CA ALA A 298 -6.57 -50.12 -3.04
C ALA A 298 -5.54 -51.10 -3.66
N ILE A 299 -4.64 -51.64 -2.82
CA ILE A 299 -3.67 -52.63 -3.30
C ILE A 299 -4.36 -53.97 -3.64
N LEU A 300 -5.36 -54.41 -2.87
CA LEU A 300 -6.15 -55.61 -3.17
C LEU A 300 -6.93 -55.47 -4.48
N ASP A 301 -7.40 -54.24 -4.77
CA ASP A 301 -8.03 -53.89 -6.05
C ASP A 301 -7.02 -53.75 -7.22
N GLY A 302 -5.73 -54.06 -6.99
CA GLY A 302 -4.68 -54.05 -8.01
C GLY A 302 -4.08 -52.68 -8.30
N ALA A 303 -4.35 -51.65 -7.47
CA ALA A 303 -3.77 -50.34 -7.66
C ALA A 303 -2.28 -50.35 -7.40
N SER A 304 -1.51 -49.70 -8.29
CA SER A 304 -0.10 -49.41 -8.06
C SER A 304 0.10 -48.34 -6.96
N ARG A 305 1.30 -48.24 -6.36
CA ARG A 305 1.63 -47.19 -5.37
C ARG A 305 1.37 -45.78 -5.92
N TRP A 306 1.62 -45.58 -7.22
CA TRP A 306 1.36 -44.31 -7.89
C TRP A 306 -0.14 -44.04 -8.01
N THR A 307 -0.91 -45.05 -8.40
CA THR A 307 -2.37 -44.93 -8.47
C THR A 307 -2.98 -44.67 -7.09
N THR A 308 -2.51 -45.37 -6.05
CA THR A 308 -2.94 -45.17 -4.67
C THR A 308 -2.64 -43.75 -4.19
N LEU A 309 -1.44 -43.21 -4.49
CA LEU A 309 -1.12 -41.85 -4.16
C LEU A 309 -2.12 -40.84 -4.75
N TRP A 310 -2.33 -40.89 -6.07
CA TRP A 310 -3.11 -39.87 -6.76
C TRP A 310 -4.63 -40.09 -6.65
N LYS A 311 -5.10 -41.29 -6.50
CA LYS A 311 -6.55 -41.58 -6.43
C LYS A 311 -7.09 -41.71 -5.02
N VAL A 312 -6.25 -41.99 -4.03
CA VAL A 312 -6.66 -42.14 -2.63
C VAL A 312 -6.09 -41.05 -1.76
N PHE A 313 -4.76 -40.95 -1.68
CA PHE A 313 -4.11 -40.03 -0.71
C PHE A 313 -4.32 -38.56 -1.08
N VAL A 314 -4.12 -38.16 -2.31
CA VAL A 314 -4.24 -36.75 -2.74
C VAL A 314 -5.66 -36.21 -2.56
N PRO A 315 -6.73 -36.89 -2.99
CA PRO A 315 -8.09 -36.41 -2.76
C PRO A 315 -8.47 -36.27 -1.28
N LEU A 316 -8.04 -37.21 -0.43
CA LEU A 316 -8.28 -37.16 1.01
C LEU A 316 -7.49 -36.04 1.70
N SER A 317 -6.43 -35.54 1.06
CA SER A 317 -5.50 -34.55 1.63
C SER A 317 -5.72 -33.14 1.08
N ILE A 318 -6.82 -32.87 0.35
CA ILE A 318 -7.12 -31.54 -0.20
C ILE A 318 -6.99 -30.43 0.84
N PRO A 319 -7.46 -30.56 2.09
CA PRO A 319 -7.30 -29.50 3.09
C PRO A 319 -5.84 -29.20 3.45
N ALA A 320 -5.00 -30.24 3.57
CA ALA A 320 -3.57 -30.09 3.84
C ALA A 320 -2.82 -29.49 2.64
N ILE A 321 -3.18 -29.93 1.42
CA ILE A 321 -2.64 -29.38 0.17
C ILE A 321 -3.01 -27.91 0.01
N ALA A 322 -4.26 -27.51 0.31
CA ALA A 322 -4.68 -26.13 0.27
C ALA A 322 -3.89 -25.26 1.28
N THR A 323 -3.67 -25.77 2.47
CA THR A 323 -2.82 -25.12 3.48
C THR A 323 -1.40 -24.94 2.97
N LEU A 324 -0.78 -26.00 2.45
CA LEU A 324 0.57 -25.94 1.87
C LEU A 324 0.65 -24.97 0.72
N THR A 325 -0.31 -25.01 -0.21
CA THR A 325 -0.41 -24.10 -1.36
C THR A 325 -0.43 -22.65 -0.92
N THR A 326 -1.22 -22.32 0.12
CA THR A 326 -1.31 -20.96 0.64
C THR A 326 0.02 -20.48 1.25
N PHE A 327 0.67 -21.30 2.06
CA PHE A 327 1.97 -20.93 2.63
C PHE A 327 3.07 -20.83 1.56
N SER A 328 3.10 -21.73 0.60
CA SER A 328 4.01 -21.68 -0.54
C SER A 328 3.80 -20.42 -1.38
N PHE A 329 2.53 -20.04 -1.62
CA PHE A 329 2.19 -18.81 -2.31
C PHE A 329 2.70 -17.57 -1.56
N LEU A 330 2.40 -17.45 -0.27
CA LEU A 330 2.85 -16.31 0.54
C LEU A 330 4.37 -16.22 0.60
N TYR A 331 5.05 -17.36 0.69
CA TYR A 331 6.51 -17.44 0.67
C TYR A 331 7.09 -16.91 -0.64
N ALA A 332 6.60 -17.40 -1.78
CA ALA A 332 7.11 -17.01 -3.10
C ALA A 332 6.74 -15.56 -3.47
N TRP A 333 5.48 -15.16 -3.21
CA TRP A 333 4.98 -13.82 -3.53
C TRP A 333 5.73 -12.72 -2.77
N ASN A 334 6.02 -12.93 -1.48
CA ASN A 334 6.70 -11.95 -0.63
C ASN A 334 8.23 -12.06 -0.69
N SER A 335 8.80 -12.86 -1.60
CA SER A 335 10.25 -13.02 -1.72
C SER A 335 10.90 -11.72 -2.18
N PHE A 336 11.80 -11.17 -1.35
CA PHE A 336 12.49 -9.91 -1.62
C PHE A 336 14.02 -10.06 -1.58
N VAL A 337 14.53 -10.65 -0.48
CA VAL A 337 15.99 -10.64 -0.21
C VAL A 337 16.78 -11.43 -1.28
N TRP A 338 16.27 -12.57 -1.71
CA TRP A 338 16.95 -13.36 -2.70
C TRP A 338 16.94 -12.71 -4.10
N PRO A 339 15.78 -12.26 -4.63
CA PRO A 339 15.77 -11.47 -5.85
C PRO A 339 16.69 -10.24 -5.82
N LEU A 340 16.74 -9.52 -4.68
CA LEU A 340 17.61 -8.35 -4.51
C LEU A 340 19.10 -8.66 -4.71
N ILE A 341 19.51 -9.90 -4.42
CA ILE A 341 20.91 -10.33 -4.49
C ILE A 341 21.25 -10.91 -5.85
N VAL A 342 20.31 -11.65 -6.48
CA VAL A 342 20.60 -12.44 -7.67
C VAL A 342 20.14 -11.78 -8.96
N ILE A 343 19.21 -10.83 -8.91
CA ILE A 343 18.74 -10.05 -10.06
C ILE A 343 19.39 -8.66 -10.01
N ASP A 344 19.97 -8.25 -11.13
CA ASP A 344 20.54 -6.91 -11.29
C ASP A 344 19.44 -5.85 -11.24
N SER A 345 19.63 -4.81 -10.45
CA SER A 345 18.69 -3.69 -10.32
C SER A 345 18.44 -2.92 -11.63
N GLY A 346 19.37 -2.99 -12.59
CA GLY A 346 19.22 -2.42 -13.93
C GLY A 346 18.45 -3.29 -14.91
N ASN A 347 18.25 -4.58 -14.58
CA ASN A 347 17.54 -5.52 -15.45
C ASN A 347 16.03 -5.47 -15.24
N GLN A 348 15.35 -4.59 -15.98
CA GLN A 348 13.89 -4.51 -15.95
C GLN A 348 13.21 -5.76 -16.51
N GLU A 349 13.89 -6.52 -17.37
CA GLU A 349 13.31 -7.72 -18.00
C GLU A 349 13.08 -8.85 -16.98
N ASN A 350 14.02 -9.05 -16.06
CA ASN A 350 13.96 -10.09 -15.02
C ASN A 350 13.59 -9.54 -13.64
N SER A 351 13.18 -8.27 -13.56
CA SER A 351 12.73 -7.68 -12.30
C SER A 351 11.48 -8.39 -11.78
N VAL A 352 11.29 -8.34 -10.47
CA VAL A 352 10.11 -8.85 -9.76
C VAL A 352 9.43 -7.73 -8.99
N LEU A 353 8.14 -7.91 -8.69
CA LEU A 353 7.29 -6.90 -8.07
C LEU A 353 7.87 -6.31 -6.79
N ALA A 354 8.47 -7.14 -5.94
CA ALA A 354 9.08 -6.68 -4.68
C ALA A 354 10.25 -5.71 -4.90
N LEU A 355 11.09 -5.94 -5.93
CA LEU A 355 12.19 -5.03 -6.31
C LEU A 355 11.66 -3.73 -6.91
N THR A 356 10.68 -3.84 -7.80
CA THR A 356 10.07 -2.67 -8.44
C THR A 356 9.39 -1.78 -7.41
N LEU A 357 8.66 -2.36 -6.45
CA LEU A 357 8.07 -1.61 -5.33
C LEU A 357 9.12 -0.95 -4.44
N ALA A 358 10.24 -1.62 -4.16
CA ALA A 358 11.33 -1.04 -3.40
C ALA A 358 11.94 0.17 -4.13
N THR A 359 12.09 0.10 -5.46
CA THR A 359 12.57 1.20 -6.30
C THR A 359 11.58 2.38 -6.30
N LEU A 360 10.28 2.08 -6.40
CA LEU A 360 9.22 3.09 -6.26
C LEU A 360 9.24 3.73 -4.86
N GLY A 361 9.43 2.92 -3.81
CA GLY A 361 9.54 3.39 -2.43
C GLY A 361 10.68 4.39 -2.23
N GLY A 362 11.79 4.23 -2.96
CA GLY A 362 12.89 5.21 -2.97
C GLY A 362 12.49 6.59 -3.55
N ARG A 363 11.39 6.67 -4.28
CA ARG A 363 10.81 7.91 -4.84
C ARG A 363 9.54 8.37 -4.11
N ALA A 364 9.30 7.84 -2.91
CA ALA A 364 8.08 8.13 -2.14
C ALA A 364 7.94 9.60 -1.76
N ALA A 365 9.05 10.35 -1.67
CA ALA A 365 9.03 11.79 -1.40
C ALA A 365 8.36 12.59 -2.53
N ASP A 366 8.56 12.16 -3.79
CA ASP A 366 8.06 12.86 -4.96
C ASP A 366 6.67 12.36 -5.38
N ASN A 367 6.42 11.04 -5.25
CA ASN A 367 5.20 10.39 -5.75
C ASN A 367 4.64 9.36 -4.75
N PRO A 368 4.24 9.76 -3.54
CA PRO A 368 3.75 8.84 -2.50
C PRO A 368 2.47 8.12 -2.91
N ASN A 369 1.59 8.78 -3.66
CA ASN A 369 0.34 8.23 -4.19
C ASN A 369 0.59 7.05 -5.15
N LEU A 370 1.61 7.15 -6.02
CA LEU A 370 1.96 6.06 -6.94
C LEU A 370 2.57 4.86 -6.20
N VAL A 371 3.37 5.11 -5.16
CA VAL A 371 3.88 4.03 -4.29
C VAL A 371 2.72 3.29 -3.64
N LEU A 372 1.75 4.03 -3.07
CA LEU A 372 0.58 3.44 -2.43
C LEU A 372 -0.31 2.70 -3.44
N ALA A 373 -0.48 3.21 -4.66
CA ALA A 373 -1.20 2.51 -5.73
C ALA A 373 -0.49 1.20 -6.12
N GLY A 374 0.83 1.20 -6.24
CA GLY A 374 1.63 -0.01 -6.50
C GLY A 374 1.50 -1.05 -5.39
N VAL A 375 1.54 -0.61 -4.13
CA VAL A 375 1.31 -1.49 -2.97
C VAL A 375 -0.09 -2.09 -2.99
N MET A 376 -1.12 -1.30 -3.30
CA MET A 376 -2.50 -1.80 -3.41
C MET A 376 -2.64 -2.87 -4.51
N LEU A 377 -2.03 -2.67 -5.69
CA LEU A 377 -1.99 -3.68 -6.74
C LEU A 377 -1.30 -4.97 -6.28
N ALA A 378 -0.18 -4.84 -5.55
CA ALA A 378 0.57 -5.99 -5.04
C ALA A 378 -0.19 -6.78 -3.96
N MET A 379 -1.15 -6.17 -3.27
CA MET A 379 -1.95 -6.80 -2.22
C MET A 379 -3.14 -7.61 -2.77
N ILE A 380 -3.60 -7.33 -3.99
CA ILE A 380 -4.76 -8.01 -4.59
C ILE A 380 -4.57 -9.54 -4.62
N PRO A 381 -3.47 -10.12 -5.17
CA PRO A 381 -3.31 -11.56 -5.25
C PRO A 381 -3.25 -12.26 -3.88
N PRO A 382 -2.48 -11.79 -2.88
CA PRO A 382 -2.50 -12.39 -1.52
C PRO A 382 -3.88 -12.38 -0.87
N ILE A 383 -4.62 -11.28 -0.97
CA ILE A 383 -5.99 -11.18 -0.45
C ILE A 383 -6.90 -12.19 -1.16
N THR A 384 -6.81 -12.27 -2.49
CA THR A 384 -7.60 -13.21 -3.29
C THR A 384 -7.33 -14.66 -2.90
N VAL A 385 -6.04 -15.04 -2.79
CA VAL A 385 -5.66 -16.40 -2.36
C VAL A 385 -6.15 -16.70 -0.96
N PHE A 386 -6.05 -15.74 -0.03
CA PHE A 386 -6.56 -15.91 1.32
C PHE A 386 -8.07 -16.12 1.35
N LEU A 387 -8.84 -15.29 0.63
CA LEU A 387 -10.29 -15.41 0.55
C LEU A 387 -10.74 -16.75 -0.03
N LEU A 388 -10.03 -17.28 -1.00
CA LEU A 388 -10.32 -18.60 -1.59
C LEU A 388 -9.94 -19.73 -0.64
N ALA A 389 -8.85 -19.60 0.11
CA ALA A 389 -8.31 -20.63 0.98
C ALA A 389 -8.93 -20.65 2.39
N GLN A 390 -9.57 -19.57 2.87
CA GLN A 390 -10.06 -19.43 4.24
C GLN A 390 -10.95 -20.58 4.70
N ARG A 391 -11.78 -21.14 3.82
CA ARG A 391 -12.67 -22.28 4.14
C ARG A 391 -11.90 -23.51 4.63
N TYR A 392 -10.73 -23.78 4.05
CA TYR A 392 -9.92 -24.94 4.43
C TYR A 392 -9.22 -24.79 5.78
N PHE A 393 -8.96 -23.54 6.23
CA PHE A 393 -8.41 -23.26 7.56
C PHE A 393 -9.46 -23.44 8.64
N VAL A 394 -10.69 -22.99 8.41
CA VAL A 394 -11.78 -23.04 9.40
C VAL A 394 -12.19 -24.49 9.69
N GLU A 395 -12.27 -25.36 8.68
CA GLU A 395 -12.64 -26.78 8.82
C GLU A 395 -11.63 -27.55 9.69
N ASN A 396 -10.32 -27.27 9.56
CA ASN A 396 -9.28 -27.93 10.34
C ASN A 396 -9.33 -27.57 11.83
N VAL A 397 -9.66 -26.31 12.16
CA VAL A 397 -9.78 -25.85 13.55
C VAL A 397 -11.04 -26.46 14.21
N ALA A 398 -12.14 -26.55 13.49
CA ALA A 398 -13.38 -27.12 14.00
C ALA A 398 -13.25 -28.63 14.28
N SER A 399 -12.52 -29.37 13.45
CA SER A 399 -12.32 -30.82 13.65
C SER A 399 -11.35 -31.16 14.79
N SER A 400 -10.41 -30.28 15.10
CA SER A 400 -9.47 -30.48 16.22
C SER A 400 -10.10 -30.16 17.59
N GLY A 401 -11.18 -29.38 17.63
CA GLY A 401 -11.91 -28.99 18.87
C GLY A 401 -12.94 -30.01 19.37
N ILE A 402 -13.21 -31.11 18.65
CA ILE A 402 -14.25 -32.11 18.99
C ILE A 402 -13.62 -33.41 19.57
N LYS A 403 -12.35 -33.41 19.93
CA LYS A 403 -11.75 -34.50 20.73
C LYS A 403 -11.76 -34.13 22.20
N GLY A 404 -12.94 -34.24 22.83
CA GLY A 404 -13.20 -34.13 24.24
C GLY A 404 -14.42 -34.95 24.59
#